data_cec4970aea6f88abc0f453c963490eab
#
_entry.id   cec4970aea6f88abc0f453c963490eab
#
_cell.length_a   1.000
_cell.length_b   1.000
_cell.length_c   1.000
_cell.angle_alpha   90.00
_cell.angle_beta   90.00
_cell.angle_gamma   90.00
#
_symmetry.space_group_name_H-M   'P 1'
#
loop_
_entity.id
_entity.type
_entity.pdbx_description
1 polymer ?
#
loop_
_entity_poly.entity_id
_entity_poly.type
_entity_poly.pdbx_seq_one_letter_code
_entity_poly.pdbx_strand_id
1 'polypeptide(L)'
;MSPSRIIIFNSDHDLALANNDASFVPPHSAAFFSRDCASIMRFLDDPSPIVVWGWDKAVRHRLLRDGVDARELPSDADLERVRDLSHRRMSIRCADFLREGTAHHLWCQTSAREAFSVEDARALVEEYGDTIIKSPWSSSGKGLRPVRRDSWTASDLGWCEKIIAKQ
;
A
#
# COMPACT_ATOMS: atom_id res chain seq x y z
N MET A 1 23.92 25.55 -15.67
CA MET A 1 23.95 24.16 -15.10
C MET A 1 22.53 23.67 -15.08
N SER A 2 22.22 22.57 -15.75
CA SER A 2 20.90 21.97 -15.60
C SER A 2 20.70 21.61 -14.13
N PRO A 3 19.53 21.88 -13.52
CA PRO A 3 19.28 21.49 -12.14
C PRO A 3 19.45 19.97 -12.03
N SER A 4 20.15 19.54 -11.00
CA SER A 4 20.36 18.11 -10.76
C SER A 4 19.00 17.47 -10.45
N ARG A 5 18.57 16.55 -11.33
CA ARG A 5 17.31 15.82 -11.17
C ARG A 5 17.40 14.89 -9.96
N ILE A 6 16.41 14.91 -9.08
CA ILE A 6 16.29 14.00 -7.95
C ILE A 6 15.47 12.78 -8.37
N ILE A 7 16.04 11.61 -8.24
CA ILE A 7 15.36 10.33 -8.58
C ILE A 7 15.39 9.41 -7.38
N ILE A 8 14.23 8.96 -6.94
CA ILE A 8 14.08 8.10 -5.76
C ILE A 8 13.28 6.85 -6.13
N PHE A 9 13.88 5.68 -5.93
CA PHE A 9 13.20 4.39 -5.95
C PHE A 9 13.06 3.90 -4.50
N ASN A 10 11.83 3.88 -3.98
CA ASN A 10 11.48 3.40 -2.63
C ASN A 10 10.62 2.14 -2.74
N SER A 11 11.25 0.99 -2.76
CA SER A 11 10.60 -0.33 -2.85
C SER A 11 9.75 -0.67 -1.62
N ASP A 12 9.91 0.07 -0.55
CA ASP A 12 9.20 -0.04 0.72
C ASP A 12 7.96 0.87 0.81
N HIS A 13 7.54 1.48 -0.29
CA HIS A 13 6.45 2.45 -0.35
C HIS A 13 5.17 1.94 0.34
N ASP A 14 4.76 0.68 0.10
CA ASP A 14 3.60 0.10 0.76
C ASP A 14 3.74 0.03 2.29
N LEU A 15 4.95 -0.25 2.80
CA LEU A 15 5.23 -0.26 4.23
C LEU A 15 5.18 1.15 4.82
N ALA A 16 5.68 2.14 4.08
CA ALA A 16 5.61 3.56 4.45
C ALA A 16 4.15 4.03 4.52
N LEU A 17 3.32 3.68 3.53
CA LEU A 17 1.89 3.98 3.53
C LEU A 17 1.16 3.31 4.70
N ALA A 18 1.49 2.05 5.00
CA ALA A 18 0.88 1.33 6.12
C ALA A 18 1.27 1.93 7.49
N ASN A 19 2.49 2.42 7.64
CA ASN A 19 2.93 3.07 8.88
C ASN A 19 2.43 4.53 9.00
N ASN A 20 2.26 5.22 7.88
CA ASN A 20 1.80 6.61 7.82
C ASN A 20 2.60 7.59 8.70
N ASP A 21 3.90 7.35 8.84
CA ASP A 21 4.80 8.07 9.73
C ASP A 21 5.94 8.73 8.94
N ALA A 22 6.14 10.03 9.14
CA ALA A 22 7.21 10.79 8.51
C ALA A 22 8.62 10.34 8.93
N SER A 23 8.74 9.73 10.11
CA SER A 23 9.99 9.17 10.65
C SER A 23 10.23 7.70 10.29
N PHE A 24 9.34 7.10 9.48
CA PHE A 24 9.46 5.69 9.09
C PHE A 24 10.82 5.39 8.46
N VAL A 25 11.47 4.37 8.98
CA VAL A 25 12.74 3.85 8.47
C VAL A 25 12.48 2.47 7.85
N PRO A 26 12.80 2.28 6.56
CA PRO A 26 12.58 1.02 5.90
C PRO A 26 13.46 -0.10 6.50
N PRO A 27 13.00 -1.35 6.46
CA PRO A 27 13.84 -2.49 6.77
C PRO A 27 15.11 -2.50 5.92
N HIS A 28 16.21 -2.94 6.50
CA HIS A 28 17.52 -2.94 5.83
C HIS A 28 17.51 -3.65 4.46
N SER A 29 16.79 -4.77 4.35
CA SER A 29 16.60 -5.48 3.07
C SER A 29 15.90 -4.64 2.01
N ALA A 30 14.91 -3.83 2.39
CA ALA A 30 14.21 -2.94 1.46
C ALA A 30 15.13 -1.79 1.00
N ALA A 31 15.94 -1.23 1.92
CA ALA A 31 16.91 -0.19 1.58
C ALA A 31 17.96 -0.69 0.58
N PHE A 32 18.46 -1.90 0.74
CA PHE A 32 19.34 -2.53 -0.25
C PHE A 32 18.67 -2.71 -1.60
N PHE A 33 17.48 -3.28 -1.62
CA PHE A 33 16.74 -3.50 -2.86
C PHE A 33 16.45 -2.17 -3.58
N SER A 34 16.05 -1.14 -2.84
CA SER A 34 15.83 0.19 -3.40
C SER A 34 17.09 0.77 -4.06
N ARG A 35 18.25 0.61 -3.43
CA ARG A 35 19.52 1.05 -3.99
C ARG A 35 19.90 0.27 -5.25
N ASP A 36 19.83 -1.05 -5.19
CA ASP A 36 20.27 -1.93 -6.28
C ASP A 36 19.38 -1.80 -7.52
N CYS A 37 18.07 -1.54 -7.31
CA CYS A 37 17.08 -1.36 -8.37
C CYS A 37 16.83 0.10 -8.79
N ALA A 38 17.52 1.08 -8.18
CA ALA A 38 17.30 2.50 -8.49
C ALA A 38 17.46 2.86 -9.98
N SER A 39 18.27 2.11 -10.70
CA SER A 39 18.48 2.29 -12.15
C SER A 39 17.22 2.07 -13.00
N ILE A 40 16.22 1.35 -12.47
CA ILE A 40 14.92 1.14 -13.16
C ILE A 40 14.22 2.48 -13.41
N MET A 41 14.38 3.45 -12.52
CA MET A 41 13.75 4.76 -12.63
C MET A 41 14.14 5.55 -13.88
N ARG A 42 15.28 5.21 -14.50
CA ARG A 42 15.72 5.84 -15.77
C ARG A 42 14.82 5.53 -16.96
N PHE A 43 14.05 4.44 -16.88
CA PHE A 43 13.11 4.04 -17.92
C PHE A 43 11.73 4.71 -17.77
N LEU A 44 11.52 5.48 -16.69
CA LEU A 44 10.35 6.34 -16.56
C LEU A 44 10.62 7.62 -17.36
N ASP A 45 9.82 7.83 -18.39
CA ASP A 45 9.85 9.05 -19.21
C ASP A 45 9.03 10.15 -18.48
N ASP A 46 9.53 10.59 -17.36
CA ASP A 46 8.91 11.64 -16.54
C ASP A 46 9.84 12.86 -16.53
N PRO A 47 9.44 14.01 -17.11
CA PRO A 47 10.30 15.21 -17.21
C PRO A 47 10.45 15.97 -15.89
N SER A 48 9.78 15.55 -14.83
CA SER A 48 9.78 16.24 -13.53
C SER A 48 11.19 16.36 -12.93
N PRO A 49 11.50 17.46 -12.25
CA PRO A 49 12.78 17.64 -11.56
C PRO A 49 12.95 16.67 -10.38
N ILE A 50 11.84 16.23 -9.80
CA ILE A 50 11.81 15.27 -8.70
C ILE A 50 10.91 14.10 -9.11
N VAL A 51 11.51 12.91 -9.28
CA VAL A 51 10.83 11.68 -9.65
C VAL A 51 10.94 10.68 -8.51
N VAL A 52 9.80 10.28 -7.98
CA VAL A 52 9.71 9.32 -6.88
C VAL A 52 8.85 8.14 -7.33
N TRP A 53 9.29 6.94 -7.04
CA TRP A 53 8.50 5.73 -7.32
C TRP A 53 7.15 5.75 -6.61
N GLY A 54 7.14 6.15 -5.35
CA GLY A 54 5.91 6.32 -4.58
C GLY A 54 6.04 7.43 -3.53
N TRP A 55 5.11 8.40 -3.56
CA TRP A 55 5.07 9.49 -2.60
C TRP A 55 4.46 9.04 -1.27
N ASP A 56 5.20 9.27 -0.19
CA ASP A 56 4.77 9.03 1.19
C ASP A 56 5.35 10.09 2.14
N LYS A 57 4.90 10.09 3.39
CA LYS A 57 5.36 11.05 4.41
C LYS A 57 6.85 10.97 4.69
N ALA A 58 7.44 9.77 4.65
CA ALA A 58 8.86 9.58 4.95
C ALA A 58 9.74 10.13 3.83
N VAL A 59 9.39 9.88 2.56
CA VAL A 59 10.08 10.46 1.41
C VAL A 59 9.99 11.97 1.42
N ARG A 60 8.80 12.55 1.62
CA ARG A 60 8.62 14.01 1.72
C ARG A 60 9.45 14.60 2.84
N HIS A 61 9.40 14.01 4.04
CA HIS A 61 10.18 14.47 5.20
C HIS A 61 11.69 14.42 4.93
N ARG A 62 12.18 13.38 4.28
CA ARG A 62 13.60 13.28 3.87
C ARG A 62 13.99 14.41 2.93
N LEU A 63 13.20 14.68 1.89
CA LEU A 63 13.49 15.72 0.91
C LEU A 63 13.48 17.13 1.53
N LEU A 64 12.55 17.40 2.46
CA LEU A 64 12.55 18.66 3.23
C LEU A 64 13.81 18.83 4.06
N ARG A 65 14.25 17.78 4.73
CA ARG A 65 15.49 17.78 5.53
C ARG A 65 16.72 17.96 4.64
N ASP A 66 16.70 17.45 3.42
CA ASP A 66 17.77 17.58 2.44
C ASP A 66 17.74 18.95 1.72
N GLY A 67 16.81 19.86 2.10
CA GLY A 67 16.75 21.24 1.66
C GLY A 67 15.90 21.50 0.42
N VAL A 68 15.08 20.56 -0.01
CA VAL A 68 14.12 20.78 -1.10
C VAL A 68 13.00 21.70 -0.63
N ASP A 69 12.62 22.68 -1.46
CA ASP A 69 11.54 23.62 -1.14
C ASP A 69 10.20 22.87 -0.99
N ALA A 70 9.48 23.14 0.08
CA ALA A 70 8.18 22.54 0.35
C ALA A 70 7.15 22.78 -0.77
N ARG A 71 7.31 23.86 -1.53
CA ARG A 71 6.43 24.19 -2.67
C ARG A 71 6.60 23.25 -3.86
N GLU A 72 7.73 22.55 -3.93
CA GLU A 72 8.04 21.57 -4.99
C GLU A 72 7.58 20.15 -4.61
N LEU A 73 7.07 19.98 -3.39
CA LEU A 73 6.68 18.69 -2.84
C LEU A 73 5.16 18.59 -2.69
N PRO A 74 4.58 17.36 -2.76
CA PRO A 74 3.16 17.17 -2.51
C PRO A 74 2.77 17.64 -1.12
N SER A 75 1.56 18.18 -0.99
CA SER A 75 0.98 18.56 0.29
C SER A 75 0.64 17.34 1.15
N ASP A 76 0.35 17.55 2.44
CA ASP A 76 -0.13 16.47 3.30
C ASP A 76 -1.46 15.89 2.81
N ALA A 77 -2.34 16.72 2.23
CA ALA A 77 -3.59 16.27 1.63
C ALA A 77 -3.35 15.38 0.39
N ASP A 78 -2.34 15.69 -0.43
CA ASP A 78 -1.95 14.84 -1.56
C ASP A 78 -1.41 13.49 -1.09
N LEU A 79 -0.60 13.49 -0.04
CA LEU A 79 -0.06 12.24 0.54
C LEU A 79 -1.15 11.37 1.15
N GLU A 80 -2.11 11.95 1.86
CA GLU A 80 -3.27 11.21 2.36
C GLU A 80 -4.12 10.65 1.21
N ARG A 81 -4.29 11.41 0.13
CA ARG A 81 -4.97 10.93 -1.07
C ARG A 81 -4.24 9.77 -1.73
N VAL A 82 -2.91 9.84 -1.86
CA VAL A 82 -2.09 8.73 -2.38
C VAL A 82 -2.28 7.49 -1.49
N ARG A 83 -2.22 7.67 -0.18
CA ARG A 83 -2.41 6.59 0.79
C ARG A 83 -3.80 5.94 0.67
N ASP A 84 -4.86 6.73 0.57
CA ASP A 84 -6.24 6.22 0.43
C ASP A 84 -6.44 5.48 -0.91
N LEU A 85 -5.95 6.05 -2.02
CA LEU A 85 -6.04 5.42 -3.34
C LEU A 85 -5.21 4.12 -3.43
N SER A 86 -4.13 4.01 -2.66
CA SER A 86 -3.29 2.80 -2.59
C SER A 86 -3.87 1.72 -1.66
N HIS A 87 -4.91 2.02 -0.89
CA HIS A 87 -5.56 1.06 -0.01
C HIS A 87 -6.32 0.00 -0.83
N ARG A 88 -6.25 -1.27 -0.41
CA ARG A 88 -6.93 -2.38 -1.12
C ARG A 88 -8.45 -2.23 -1.24
N ARG A 89 -9.09 -1.41 -0.38
CA ARG A 89 -10.52 -1.08 -0.54
C ARG A 89 -10.85 -0.50 -1.91
N MET A 90 -9.89 0.16 -2.56
CA MET A 90 -10.09 0.69 -3.90
C MET A 90 -10.33 -0.42 -4.93
N SER A 91 -9.72 -1.60 -4.77
CA SER A 91 -10.00 -2.76 -5.63
C SER A 91 -11.44 -3.25 -5.45
N ILE A 92 -11.99 -3.20 -4.23
CA ILE A 92 -13.39 -3.55 -3.95
C ILE A 92 -14.31 -2.54 -4.62
N ARG A 93 -14.08 -1.24 -4.41
CA ARG A 93 -14.86 -0.15 -5.04
C ARG A 93 -14.84 -0.21 -6.56
N CYS A 94 -13.68 -0.47 -7.15
CA CYS A 94 -13.56 -0.65 -8.61
C CYS A 94 -14.36 -1.87 -9.09
N ALA A 95 -14.30 -2.99 -8.37
CA ALA A 95 -15.06 -4.19 -8.71
C ALA A 95 -16.58 -3.96 -8.60
N ASP A 96 -17.03 -3.22 -7.57
CA ASP A 96 -18.44 -2.85 -7.40
C ASP A 96 -18.91 -1.94 -8.55
N PHE A 97 -18.14 -0.90 -8.86
CA PHE A 97 -18.41 0.00 -9.99
C PHE A 97 -18.53 -0.74 -11.34
N LEU A 98 -17.61 -1.67 -11.59
CA LEU A 98 -17.63 -2.46 -12.82
C LEU A 98 -18.85 -3.41 -12.89
N ARG A 99 -19.29 -3.96 -11.76
CA ARG A 99 -20.50 -4.80 -11.69
C ARG A 99 -21.78 -4.01 -11.98
N GLU A 100 -21.85 -2.78 -11.49
CA GLU A 100 -23.01 -1.91 -11.73
C GLU A 100 -23.07 -1.41 -13.17
N GLY A 101 -21.92 -1.20 -13.82
CA GLY A 101 -21.81 -0.58 -15.15
C GLY A 101 -21.82 -1.55 -16.34
N THR A 102 -21.65 -2.85 -16.13
CA THR A 102 -21.51 -3.81 -17.22
C THR A 102 -22.50 -4.96 -17.13
N ALA A 103 -23.19 -5.27 -18.24
CA ALA A 103 -24.03 -6.47 -18.39
C ALA A 103 -23.20 -7.79 -18.37
N HIS A 104 -21.88 -7.72 -18.33
CA HIS A 104 -20.96 -8.85 -18.30
C HIS A 104 -20.56 -9.20 -16.87
N HIS A 105 -21.39 -9.93 -16.17
CA HIS A 105 -21.17 -10.47 -14.82
C HIS A 105 -19.94 -11.43 -14.69
N LEU A 106 -19.19 -11.65 -15.76
CA LEU A 106 -18.14 -12.67 -15.82
C LEU A 106 -16.78 -12.23 -15.23
N TRP A 107 -16.52 -10.93 -15.06
CA TRP A 107 -15.17 -10.44 -14.74
C TRP A 107 -14.96 -10.03 -13.28
N CYS A 108 -16.03 -9.84 -12.51
CA CYS A 108 -15.95 -9.31 -11.15
C CYS A 108 -16.69 -10.19 -10.14
N GLN A 109 -16.39 -11.47 -10.10
CA GLN A 109 -16.88 -12.38 -9.04
C GLN A 109 -16.04 -12.29 -7.77
N THR A 110 -15.44 -11.13 -7.46
CA THR A 110 -14.70 -10.98 -6.22
C THR A 110 -15.69 -10.85 -5.07
N SER A 111 -15.71 -11.84 -4.21
CA SER A 111 -16.37 -11.81 -2.90
C SER A 111 -15.55 -11.05 -1.85
N ALA A 112 -14.64 -10.15 -2.28
CA ALA A 112 -13.81 -9.40 -1.36
C ALA A 112 -14.67 -8.47 -0.49
N ARG A 113 -14.41 -8.47 0.81
CA ARG A 113 -15.05 -7.62 1.81
C ARG A 113 -14.00 -7.02 2.72
N GLU A 114 -14.32 -5.88 3.30
CA GLU A 114 -13.47 -5.21 4.28
C GLU A 114 -13.88 -5.67 5.69
N ALA A 115 -12.90 -5.94 6.54
CA ALA A 115 -13.10 -6.27 7.95
C ALA A 115 -12.45 -5.18 8.81
N PHE A 116 -13.18 -4.69 9.81
CA PHE A 116 -12.75 -3.61 10.70
C PHE A 116 -12.42 -4.11 12.11
N SER A 117 -12.74 -5.37 12.39
CA SER A 117 -12.42 -6.05 13.65
C SER A 117 -12.00 -7.50 13.38
N VAL A 118 -11.46 -8.16 14.39
CA VAL A 118 -11.17 -9.61 14.33
C VAL A 118 -12.46 -10.40 14.23
N GLU A 119 -13.50 -9.94 14.90
CA GLU A 119 -14.85 -10.54 14.87
C GLU A 119 -15.44 -10.46 13.46
N ASP A 120 -15.32 -9.30 12.77
CA ASP A 120 -15.75 -9.16 11.37
C ASP A 120 -14.98 -10.14 10.47
N ALA A 121 -13.66 -10.22 10.64
CA ALA A 121 -12.84 -11.14 9.85
C ALA A 121 -13.25 -12.61 10.06
N ARG A 122 -13.56 -12.99 11.30
CA ARG A 122 -14.07 -14.34 11.61
C ARG A 122 -15.43 -14.60 10.98
N ALA A 123 -16.35 -13.65 11.11
CA ALA A 123 -17.68 -13.76 10.52
C ALA A 123 -17.62 -13.95 8.99
N LEU A 124 -16.74 -13.21 8.32
CA LEU A 124 -16.51 -13.35 6.89
C LEU A 124 -15.90 -14.71 6.52
N VAL A 125 -14.97 -15.24 7.31
CA VAL A 125 -14.43 -16.59 7.08
C VAL A 125 -15.50 -17.66 7.32
N GLU A 126 -16.37 -17.51 8.32
CA GLU A 126 -17.52 -18.41 8.52
C GLU A 126 -18.50 -18.36 7.34
N GLU A 127 -18.74 -17.19 6.79
CA GLU A 127 -19.64 -17.02 5.64
C GLU A 127 -19.06 -17.60 4.35
N TYR A 128 -17.80 -17.22 4.02
CA TYR A 128 -17.20 -17.55 2.72
C TYR A 128 -16.38 -18.85 2.70
N GLY A 129 -16.06 -19.43 3.84
CA GLY A 129 -15.21 -20.59 3.95
C GLY A 129 -13.72 -20.25 3.92
N ASP A 130 -12.91 -21.11 3.31
CA ASP A 130 -11.46 -20.91 3.18
C ASP A 130 -11.16 -19.60 2.45
N THR A 131 -10.45 -18.71 3.11
CA THR A 131 -10.32 -17.31 2.72
C THR A 131 -8.87 -16.86 2.79
N ILE A 132 -8.51 -15.84 2.03
CA ILE A 132 -7.23 -15.14 2.14
C ILE A 132 -7.47 -13.76 2.71
N ILE A 133 -7.03 -13.52 3.95
CA ILE A 133 -7.02 -12.19 4.55
C ILE A 133 -5.82 -11.42 3.99
N LYS A 134 -6.04 -10.16 3.63
CA LYS A 134 -5.03 -9.30 2.99
C LYS A 134 -4.83 -8.03 3.80
N SER A 135 -3.57 -7.67 4.06
CA SER A 135 -3.22 -6.37 4.63
C SER A 135 -3.66 -5.22 3.71
N PRO A 136 -4.16 -4.10 4.24
CA PRO A 136 -4.64 -2.96 3.45
C PRO A 136 -3.61 -2.39 2.46
N TRP A 137 -2.39 -2.20 2.91
CA TRP A 137 -1.26 -1.76 2.09
C TRP A 137 -0.23 -2.87 2.06
N SER A 138 -0.16 -3.58 0.97
CA SER A 138 0.89 -4.58 0.73
C SER A 138 0.91 -4.98 -0.74
N SER A 139 2.09 -5.20 -1.25
CA SER A 139 2.35 -5.75 -2.58
C SER A 139 3.23 -7.00 -2.49
N SER A 140 3.63 -7.54 -3.63
CA SER A 140 4.64 -8.62 -3.74
C SER A 140 4.31 -9.89 -2.93
N GLY A 141 3.02 -10.19 -2.70
CA GLY A 141 2.59 -11.37 -1.95
C GLY A 141 2.81 -11.31 -0.43
N LYS A 142 3.43 -10.25 0.09
CA LYS A 142 3.51 -10.00 1.53
C LYS A 142 2.17 -9.50 2.06
N GLY A 143 1.88 -9.74 3.34
CA GLY A 143 0.61 -9.30 3.94
C GLY A 143 -0.61 -10.11 3.46
N LEU A 144 -0.40 -11.36 3.06
CA LEU A 144 -1.43 -12.33 2.74
C LEU A 144 -1.45 -13.42 3.82
N ARG A 145 -2.63 -13.75 4.32
CA ARG A 145 -2.81 -14.78 5.32
C ARG A 145 -3.95 -15.72 4.90
N PRO A 146 -3.66 -16.92 4.36
CA PRO A 146 -4.67 -17.95 4.15
C PRO A 146 -5.22 -18.40 5.50
N VAL A 147 -6.52 -18.45 5.63
CA VAL A 147 -7.24 -18.91 6.84
C VAL A 147 -8.33 -19.88 6.41
N ARG A 148 -8.43 -20.98 7.13
CA ARG A 148 -9.50 -21.96 6.94
C ARG A 148 -10.59 -21.78 7.99
N ARG A 149 -11.83 -22.03 7.59
CA ARG A 149 -12.99 -21.90 8.48
C ARG A 149 -12.77 -22.63 9.82
N ASP A 150 -12.29 -23.86 9.78
CA ASP A 150 -12.22 -24.74 10.93
C ASP A 150 -10.88 -24.67 11.69
N SER A 151 -9.96 -23.78 11.34
CA SER A 151 -8.61 -23.81 11.88
C SER A 151 -7.98 -22.45 12.14
N TRP A 152 -8.72 -21.54 12.81
CA TRP A 152 -8.14 -20.31 13.31
C TRP A 152 -7.12 -20.59 14.42
N THR A 153 -5.92 -20.10 14.25
CA THR A 153 -4.87 -20.20 15.26
C THR A 153 -4.70 -18.89 16.02
N ALA A 154 -4.07 -18.95 17.21
CA ALA A 154 -3.69 -17.74 17.95
C ALA A 154 -2.75 -16.81 17.11
N SER A 155 -1.95 -17.41 16.22
CA SER A 155 -1.10 -16.65 15.29
C SER A 155 -1.93 -15.88 14.25
N ASP A 156 -3.05 -16.43 13.78
CA ASP A 156 -3.93 -15.76 12.81
C ASP A 156 -4.63 -14.58 13.48
N LEU A 157 -5.14 -14.78 14.70
CA LEU A 157 -5.77 -13.74 15.49
C LEU A 157 -4.80 -12.57 15.76
N GLY A 158 -3.63 -12.86 16.32
CA GLY A 158 -2.64 -11.82 16.60
C GLY A 158 -2.11 -11.11 15.35
N TRP A 159 -2.12 -11.77 14.19
CA TRP A 159 -1.80 -11.12 12.92
C TRP A 159 -2.91 -10.16 12.49
N CYS A 160 -4.19 -10.57 12.58
CA CYS A 160 -5.34 -9.72 12.27
C CYS A 160 -5.38 -8.49 13.17
N GLU A 161 -5.22 -8.65 14.49
CA GLU A 161 -5.17 -7.54 15.45
C GLU A 161 -4.13 -6.49 15.07
N LYS A 162 -2.90 -6.94 14.71
CA LYS A 162 -1.82 -6.03 14.28
C LYS A 162 -2.13 -5.28 12.99
N ILE A 163 -2.86 -5.89 12.05
CA ILE A 163 -3.23 -5.24 10.80
C ILE A 163 -4.34 -4.23 11.03
N ILE A 164 -5.36 -4.60 11.79
CA ILE A 164 -6.50 -3.73 12.10
C ILE A 164 -6.06 -2.49 12.89
N ALA A 165 -5.14 -2.65 13.85
CA ALA A 165 -4.61 -1.54 14.63
C ALA A 165 -3.84 -0.48 13.78
N LYS A 166 -3.55 -0.77 12.50
CA LYS A 166 -2.87 0.15 11.57
C LYS A 166 -3.80 0.80 10.54
N GLN A 167 -5.07 0.44 10.54
CA GLN A 167 -6.06 1.05 9.65
C GLN A 167 -6.48 2.42 10.14
#